data_7dbac723831a239191862ec57f8d5330
#
_entry.id   7dbac723831a239191862ec57f8d5330
#
_cell.length_a   1.000
_cell.length_b   1.000
_cell.length_c   1.000
_cell.angle_alpha   90.00
_cell.angle_beta   90.00
_cell.angle_gamma   90.00
#
_symmetry.space_group_name_H-M   'P 1'
#
loop_
_entity.id
_entity.type
_entity.pdbx_description
1 polymer ?
#
loop_
_entity_poly.entity_id
_entity_poly.type
_entity_poly.pdbx_seq_one_letter_code
_entity_poly.pdbx_strand_id
1 'polypeptide(L)'
;VQTPVMRAMKDGKLARIEELTRVGSDVQDTLITILSEKTLPIPELDREIQAIRGFNVIATANNRDKGVNDLSSALKRRFNTVILPLPDTIDEEIDIVRRRVESFEAVMDLPAEKPGGYHFPGIASGSNRRW
;
A
#
# COMPACT_ATOMS: atom_id res chain seq x y z
N VAL A 1 -5.10 -4.66 23.19
CA VAL A 1 -4.98 -5.34 21.88
C VAL A 1 -3.72 -4.85 21.18
N GLN A 2 -2.87 -5.76 20.71
CA GLN A 2 -1.64 -5.39 19.99
C GLN A 2 -1.98 -4.98 18.56
N THR A 3 -1.47 -3.81 18.13
CA THR A 3 -1.61 -3.35 16.75
C THR A 3 -0.72 -4.18 15.80
N PRO A 4 -1.01 -4.20 14.49
CA PRO A 4 -0.17 -4.87 13.49
C PRO A 4 1.29 -4.39 13.51
N VAL A 5 1.53 -3.08 13.71
CA VAL A 5 2.88 -2.50 13.81
C VAL A 5 3.61 -3.05 15.04
N MET A 6 2.94 -3.09 16.20
CA MET A 6 3.52 -3.64 17.44
C MET A 6 3.93 -5.11 17.26
N ARG A 7 3.11 -5.90 16.58
CA ARG A 7 3.44 -7.31 16.28
C ARG A 7 4.65 -7.41 15.34
N ALA A 8 4.66 -6.62 14.27
CA ALA A 8 5.79 -6.60 13.34
C ALA A 8 7.10 -6.22 14.02
N MET A 9 7.08 -5.23 14.95
CA MET A 9 8.23 -4.84 15.75
C MET A 9 8.75 -5.99 16.61
N LYS A 10 7.85 -6.67 17.32
CA LYS A 10 8.19 -7.79 18.21
C LYS A 10 8.66 -9.03 17.47
N ASP A 11 8.14 -9.26 16.25
CA ASP A 11 8.44 -10.45 15.47
C ASP A 11 9.56 -10.22 14.45
N GLY A 12 10.12 -9.01 14.36
CA GLY A 12 11.15 -8.66 13.38
C GLY A 12 10.66 -8.76 11.94
N LYS A 13 9.40 -8.38 11.70
CA LYS A 13 8.74 -8.48 10.39
C LYS A 13 8.55 -7.12 9.75
N LEU A 14 8.17 -7.14 8.47
CA LEU A 14 7.81 -5.95 7.72
C LEU A 14 6.41 -5.46 8.13
N ALA A 15 6.29 -4.19 8.50
CA ALA A 15 5.02 -3.51 8.65
C ALA A 15 4.68 -2.76 7.36
N ARG A 16 3.49 -2.96 6.82
CA ARG A 16 2.98 -2.24 5.65
C ARG A 16 1.96 -1.20 6.09
N ILE A 17 2.16 0.04 5.66
CA ILE A 17 1.29 1.18 5.94
C ILE A 17 0.75 1.70 4.61
N GLU A 18 -0.56 1.73 4.49
CA GLU A 18 -1.23 2.25 3.31
C GLU A 18 -1.62 3.70 3.49
N GLU A 19 -1.56 4.45 2.40
CA GLU A 19 -2.03 5.83 2.32
C GLU A 19 -1.39 6.75 3.38
N LEU A 20 -0.08 6.70 3.49
CA LEU A 20 0.68 7.44 4.50
C LEU A 20 0.40 8.96 4.50
N THR A 21 -0.03 9.52 3.37
CA THR A 21 -0.42 10.92 3.23
C THR A 21 -1.75 11.27 3.92
N ARG A 22 -2.52 10.27 4.37
CA ARG A 22 -3.79 10.50 5.08
C ARG A 22 -3.66 10.51 6.60
N VAL A 23 -2.47 10.19 7.14
CA VAL A 23 -2.26 10.20 8.59
C VAL A 23 -2.02 11.62 9.11
N GLY A 24 -2.50 11.90 10.31
CA GLY A 24 -2.26 13.17 11.00
C GLY A 24 -0.80 13.34 11.43
N SER A 25 -0.46 14.55 11.84
CA SER A 25 0.92 14.90 12.26
C SER A 25 1.39 14.08 13.47
N ASP A 26 0.52 13.80 14.41
CA ASP A 26 0.78 12.98 15.59
C ASP A 26 1.22 11.54 15.25
N VAL A 27 0.56 10.94 14.25
CA VAL A 27 0.93 9.62 13.73
C VAL A 27 2.26 9.70 12.97
N GLN A 28 2.49 10.78 12.19
CA GLN A 28 3.76 11.00 11.52
C GLN A 28 4.92 11.09 12.50
N ASP A 29 4.76 11.81 13.62
CA ASP A 29 5.78 11.94 14.66
C ASP A 29 6.08 10.59 15.33
N THR A 30 5.05 9.80 15.60
CA THR A 30 5.21 8.43 16.11
C THR A 30 6.00 7.55 15.14
N LEU A 31 5.71 7.65 13.83
CA LEU A 31 6.44 6.91 12.80
C LEU A 31 7.91 7.36 12.69
N ILE A 32 8.18 8.66 12.88
CA ILE A 32 9.55 9.18 12.93
C ILE A 32 10.34 8.48 14.05
N THR A 33 9.76 8.37 15.25
CA THR A 33 10.38 7.68 16.38
C THR A 33 10.61 6.20 16.08
N ILE A 34 9.60 5.49 15.58
CA ILE A 34 9.72 4.08 15.21
C ILE A 34 10.82 3.85 14.16
N LEU A 35 10.91 4.70 13.16
CA LEU A 35 11.90 4.56 12.08
C LEU A 35 13.31 4.89 12.55
N SER A 36 13.48 5.89 13.42
CA SER A 36 14.77 6.36 13.89
C SER A 36 15.33 5.54 15.04
N GLU A 37 14.51 5.34 16.06
CA GLU A 37 14.92 4.78 17.34
C GLU A 37 14.55 3.30 17.48
N LYS A 38 13.71 2.82 16.56
CA LYS A 38 13.18 1.45 16.60
C LYS A 38 12.38 1.15 17.85
N THR A 39 11.82 2.19 18.49
CA THR A 39 10.99 2.09 19.69
C THR A 39 9.61 2.67 19.46
N LEU A 40 8.63 2.14 20.16
CA LEU A 40 7.26 2.65 20.22
C LEU A 40 6.85 2.80 21.70
N PRO A 41 6.78 4.03 22.21
CA PRO A 41 6.30 4.27 23.57
C PRO A 41 4.79 3.98 23.66
N ILE A 42 4.39 3.41 24.79
CA ILE A 42 2.98 3.15 25.15
C ILE A 42 2.72 3.81 26.50
N PRO A 43 2.38 5.11 26.49
CA PRO A 43 2.23 5.88 27.73
C PRO A 43 1.23 5.28 28.72
N GLU A 44 0.13 4.70 28.21
CA GLU A 44 -0.92 4.10 29.04
C GLU A 44 -0.44 2.89 29.84
N LEU A 45 0.66 2.28 29.46
CA LEU A 45 1.23 1.11 30.10
C LEU A 45 2.58 1.39 30.79
N ASP A 46 3.04 2.64 30.72
CA ASP A 46 4.39 3.03 31.18
C ASP A 46 5.47 2.08 30.63
N ARG A 47 5.38 1.77 29.35
CA ARG A 47 6.25 0.81 28.64
C ARG A 47 6.60 1.30 27.26
N GLU A 48 7.69 0.78 26.74
CA GLU A 48 8.04 0.90 25.32
C GLU A 48 8.20 -0.48 24.67
N ILE A 49 7.93 -0.55 23.40
CA ILE A 49 8.22 -1.72 22.58
C ILE A 49 9.45 -1.40 21.74
N GLN A 50 10.48 -2.22 21.91
CA GLN A 50 11.66 -2.14 21.07
C GLN A 50 11.55 -3.15 19.92
N ALA A 51 11.84 -2.70 18.70
CA ALA A 51 11.84 -3.57 17.55
C ALA A 51 13.05 -4.50 17.56
N ILE A 52 12.82 -5.77 17.27
CA ILE A 52 13.92 -6.73 17.09
C ILE A 52 14.46 -6.67 15.66
N ARG A 53 15.62 -7.27 15.46
CA ARG A 53 16.29 -7.34 14.16
C ARG A 53 15.37 -7.92 13.09
N GLY A 54 15.34 -7.30 11.94
CA GLY A 54 14.47 -7.68 10.81
C GLY A 54 13.25 -6.79 10.64
N PHE A 55 12.85 -6.04 11.68
CA PHE A 55 11.76 -5.08 11.54
C PHE A 55 12.09 -3.97 10.56
N ASN A 56 11.16 -3.73 9.65
CA ASN A 56 11.19 -2.60 8.74
C ASN A 56 9.77 -2.14 8.38
N VAL A 57 9.67 -0.99 7.70
CA VAL A 57 8.40 -0.41 7.28
C VAL A 57 8.41 -0.16 5.77
N ILE A 58 7.35 -0.54 5.10
CA ILE A 58 7.03 -0.12 3.74
C ILE A 58 5.73 0.68 3.77
N ALA A 59 5.65 1.75 3.00
CA ALA A 59 4.46 2.58 2.97
C ALA A 59 4.07 2.95 1.54
N THR A 60 2.77 3.09 1.31
CA THR A 60 2.25 3.68 0.08
C THR A 60 1.79 5.11 0.34
N ALA A 61 1.95 5.97 -0.65
CA ALA A 61 1.51 7.35 -0.61
C ALA A 61 1.01 7.76 -1.98
N ASN A 62 -0.10 8.50 -2.02
CA ASN A 62 -0.61 9.09 -3.25
C ASN A 62 -0.51 10.62 -3.17
N ASN A 63 0.37 11.20 -3.96
CA ASN A 63 0.60 12.66 -3.98
C ASN A 63 -0.42 13.42 -4.84
N ARG A 64 -1.31 12.72 -5.55
CA ARG A 64 -2.29 13.33 -6.46
C ARG A 64 -3.66 13.58 -5.84
N ASP A 65 -3.94 13.00 -4.69
CA ASP A 65 -5.23 13.17 -4.02
C ASP A 65 -5.35 14.57 -3.42
N LYS A 66 -6.49 15.23 -3.68
CA LYS A 66 -6.84 16.50 -3.02
C LYS A 66 -7.18 16.21 -1.55
N GLY A 67 -6.65 17.02 -0.64
CA GLY A 67 -6.95 16.89 0.80
C GLY A 67 -6.06 15.92 1.56
N VAL A 68 -4.94 15.49 0.98
CA VAL A 68 -3.90 14.75 1.70
C VAL A 68 -3.00 15.69 2.49
N ASN A 69 -2.54 15.24 3.65
CA ASN A 69 -1.54 15.94 4.42
C ASN A 69 -0.17 15.81 3.74
N ASP A 70 0.55 16.88 3.66
CA ASP A 70 1.95 16.80 3.26
C ASP A 70 2.74 15.98 4.28
N LEU A 71 3.49 15.01 3.78
CA LEU A 71 4.43 14.30 4.63
C LEU A 71 5.51 15.28 5.10
N SER A 72 5.75 15.30 6.40
CA SER A 72 6.81 16.14 6.97
C SER A 72 8.16 15.81 6.32
N SER A 73 9.00 16.82 6.18
CA SER A 73 10.35 16.63 5.64
C SER A 73 11.17 15.66 6.49
N ALA A 74 10.89 15.62 7.78
CA ALA A 74 11.53 14.69 8.73
C ALA A 74 11.14 13.24 8.42
N LEU A 75 9.87 12.97 8.10
CA LEU A 75 9.42 11.64 7.73
C LEU A 75 9.94 11.23 6.35
N LYS A 76 9.87 12.13 5.36
CA LYS A 76 10.39 11.89 3.99
C LYS A 76 11.85 11.44 3.98
N ARG A 77 12.69 12.02 4.84
CA ARG A 77 14.14 11.67 4.92
C ARG A 77 14.40 10.26 5.44
N ARG A 78 13.42 9.60 6.04
CA ARG A 78 13.55 8.26 6.62
C ARG A 78 13.09 7.15 5.68
N PHE A 79 12.51 7.52 4.54
CA PHE A 79 12.10 6.59 3.50
C PHE A 79 12.95 6.74 2.24
N ASN A 80 13.30 5.61 1.65
CA ASN A 80 13.73 5.58 0.26
C ASN A 80 12.46 5.60 -0.61
N THR A 81 12.30 6.66 -1.39
CA THR A 81 11.10 6.85 -2.21
C THR A 81 11.28 6.26 -3.59
N VAL A 82 10.34 5.43 -4.01
CA VAL A 82 10.23 4.92 -5.37
C VAL A 82 8.93 5.43 -5.95
N ILE A 83 8.99 6.06 -7.12
CA ILE A 83 7.81 6.51 -7.85
C ILE A 83 7.44 5.40 -8.84
N LEU A 84 6.23 4.86 -8.69
CA LEU A 84 5.69 3.91 -9.63
C LEU A 84 5.01 4.68 -10.77
N PRO A 85 5.46 4.52 -12.02
CA PRO A 85 4.79 5.13 -13.16
C PRO A 85 3.40 4.51 -13.35
N LEU A 86 2.52 5.25 -13.99
CA LEU A 86 1.29 4.67 -14.51
C LEU A 86 1.62 3.80 -15.74
N PRO A 87 0.77 2.81 -16.06
CA PRO A 87 0.90 2.09 -17.31
C PRO A 87 0.86 3.06 -18.50
N ASP A 88 1.73 2.84 -19.47
CA ASP A 88 1.82 3.71 -20.65
C ASP A 88 0.77 3.35 -21.70
N THR A 89 0.24 2.13 -21.67
CA THR A 89 -0.71 1.59 -22.64
C THR A 89 -1.89 0.91 -21.98
N ILE A 90 -3.02 0.85 -22.71
CA ILE A 90 -4.21 0.11 -22.27
C ILE A 90 -3.91 -1.39 -22.14
N ASP A 91 -3.03 -1.93 -22.97
CA ASP A 91 -2.68 -3.35 -22.93
C ASP A 91 -1.95 -3.69 -21.61
N GLU A 92 -1.09 -2.80 -21.11
CA GLU A 92 -0.45 -2.95 -19.81
C GLU A 92 -1.47 -2.88 -18.67
N GLU A 93 -2.46 -2.00 -18.74
CA GLU A 93 -3.55 -1.94 -17.75
C GLU A 93 -4.35 -3.25 -17.75
N ILE A 94 -4.69 -3.78 -18.93
CA ILE A 94 -5.39 -5.06 -19.07
C ILE A 94 -4.57 -6.19 -18.47
N ASP A 95 -3.28 -6.22 -18.70
CA ASP A 95 -2.39 -7.25 -18.13
C ASP A 95 -2.29 -7.18 -16.60
N ILE A 96 -2.28 -5.98 -16.03
CA ILE A 96 -2.33 -5.80 -14.59
C ILE A 96 -3.61 -6.39 -14.00
N VAL A 97 -4.77 -6.07 -14.62
CA VAL A 97 -6.07 -6.59 -14.18
C VAL A 97 -6.10 -8.11 -14.31
N ARG A 98 -5.67 -8.67 -15.45
CA ARG A 98 -5.64 -10.11 -15.70
C ARG A 98 -4.82 -10.83 -14.63
N ARG A 99 -3.59 -10.42 -14.37
CA ARG A 99 -2.73 -11.00 -13.33
C ARG A 99 -3.35 -10.92 -11.95
N ARG A 100 -4.09 -9.85 -11.68
CA ARG A 100 -4.77 -9.69 -10.39
C ARG A 100 -5.93 -10.67 -10.24
N VAL A 101 -6.73 -10.86 -11.27
CA VAL A 101 -7.83 -11.83 -11.30
C VAL A 101 -7.30 -13.25 -11.14
N GLU A 102 -6.29 -13.65 -11.93
CA GLU A 102 -5.64 -14.96 -11.83
C GLU A 102 -5.09 -15.22 -10.42
N SER A 103 -4.50 -14.20 -9.78
CA SER A 103 -4.02 -14.30 -8.40
C SER A 103 -5.15 -14.53 -7.40
N PHE A 104 -6.33 -13.95 -7.61
CA PHE A 104 -7.50 -14.20 -6.76
C PHE A 104 -8.08 -15.59 -6.99
N GLU A 105 -8.21 -16.03 -8.24
CA GLU A 105 -8.70 -17.36 -8.58
C GLU A 105 -7.83 -18.45 -7.95
N ALA A 106 -6.51 -18.29 -7.99
CA ALA A 106 -5.57 -19.22 -7.37
C ALA A 106 -5.69 -19.29 -5.84
N VAL A 107 -6.08 -18.18 -5.18
CA VAL A 107 -6.26 -18.15 -3.71
C VAL A 107 -7.61 -18.71 -3.30
N MET A 108 -8.64 -18.55 -4.13
CA MET A 108 -10.01 -18.98 -3.83
C MET A 108 -10.31 -20.43 -4.23
N ASP A 109 -9.34 -21.13 -4.84
CA ASP A 109 -9.51 -22.52 -5.32
C ASP A 109 -10.74 -22.68 -6.23
N LEU A 110 -11.07 -21.60 -6.96
CA LEU A 110 -12.17 -21.62 -7.90
C LEU A 110 -11.76 -22.47 -9.12
N PRO A 111 -12.62 -23.39 -9.59
CA PRO A 111 -12.34 -24.13 -10.81
C PRO A 111 -12.11 -23.12 -11.94
N ALA A 112 -11.01 -23.25 -12.64
CA ALA A 112 -10.72 -22.44 -13.82
C ALA A 112 -11.83 -22.67 -14.86
N GLU A 113 -12.85 -21.83 -14.85
CA GLU A 113 -13.77 -21.80 -15.98
C GLU A 113 -12.93 -21.36 -17.19
N LYS A 114 -12.90 -22.23 -18.20
CA LYS A 114 -12.33 -21.87 -19.50
C LYS A 114 -12.91 -20.52 -19.91
N PRO A 115 -12.09 -19.58 -20.43
CA PRO A 115 -12.58 -18.30 -20.88
C PRO A 115 -13.58 -18.51 -22.04
N GLY A 116 -14.81 -18.81 -21.68
CA GLY A 116 -15.96 -18.64 -22.54
C GLY A 116 -16.15 -17.15 -22.65
N GLY A 117 -15.96 -16.61 -23.85
CA GLY A 117 -15.95 -15.18 -24.09
C GLY A 117 -17.11 -14.50 -23.40
N TYR A 118 -16.83 -13.65 -22.47
CA TYR A 118 -17.79 -12.69 -21.94
C TYR A 118 -18.17 -11.75 -23.08
N HIS A 119 -19.28 -12.08 -23.71
CA HIS A 119 -19.93 -11.20 -24.64
C HIS A 119 -20.60 -10.09 -23.83
N PHE A 120 -19.97 -8.92 -23.74
CA PHE A 120 -20.63 -7.73 -23.22
C PHE A 120 -21.65 -7.26 -24.26
N PRO A 121 -22.98 -7.43 -24.05
CA PRO A 121 -23.95 -6.89 -24.96
C PRO A 121 -23.96 -5.38 -24.79
N GLY A 122 -23.37 -4.64 -25.75
CA GLY A 122 -23.51 -3.19 -25.81
C GLY A 122 -22.29 -2.37 -26.22
N ILE A 123 -21.12 -2.96 -26.45
CA ILE A 123 -20.04 -2.21 -27.11
C ILE A 123 -20.03 -2.58 -28.59
N ALA A 124 -20.90 -1.90 -29.34
CA ALA A 124 -20.82 -1.88 -30.79
C ALA A 124 -19.46 -1.28 -31.18
N SER A 125 -18.74 -2.01 -32.03
CA SER A 125 -17.58 -1.49 -32.76
C SER A 125 -18.07 -0.31 -33.62
N GLY A 126 -17.95 0.89 -33.12
CA GLY A 126 -18.43 2.11 -33.74
C GLY A 126 -17.35 3.17 -33.70
N SER A 127 -16.59 3.21 -34.78
CA SER A 127 -16.05 4.41 -35.48
C SER A 127 -15.76 5.64 -34.62
N ASN A 128 -14.48 5.97 -34.59
CA ASN A 128 -13.94 7.31 -34.81
C ASN A 128 -14.79 8.48 -34.30
N ARG A 129 -14.54 8.97 -33.08
CA ARG A 129 -14.74 10.40 -32.80
C ARG A 129 -13.54 10.94 -32.02
N ARG A 130 -12.85 11.87 -32.69
CA ARG A 130 -11.87 12.80 -32.14
C ARG A 130 -12.54 13.61 -31.00
N TRP A 131 -11.85 13.75 -29.92
CA TRP A 131 -11.97 14.90 -29.01
C TRP A 131 -10.58 15.49 -28.82
#